data_d997c08c88d82b9278eda1d633aa9897
#
_entry.id   d997c08c88d82b9278eda1d633aa9897
#
_cell.length_a   1.000
_cell.length_b   1.000
_cell.length_c   1.000
_cell.angle_alpha   90.00
_cell.angle_beta   90.00
_cell.angle_gamma   90.00
#
_symmetry.space_group_name_H-M   'P 1'
#
loop_
_entity.id
_entity.type
_entity.pdbx_description
1 polymer ?
#
loop_
_entity_poly.entity_id
_entity_poly.type
_entity_poly.pdbx_seq_one_letter_code
_entity_poly.pdbx_strand_id
1 'polypeptide(L)'
;RDIFFSPTISTSYEDINTTAKASAAKKKQEGNYFDVVFDYAISLNKLNQNFNPTDGYKFIFSQEAPLYTEDFTLINKVNYSKYFQTENNTVFSFSFFTASSNSLSNDDARITKRIFIPSKKLRGFEPGKIGPKDGSEYIGGNYGSAINFTSTLPGLFTEIQDLDISLFYDAANIWGVDYSSSIDDNSKIRSSTGIALDWFTPIGPLSLSYSIPITKNSTDKTENVRFNIGTTF
;
A
#
# COMPACT_ATOMS: atom_id res chain seq x y z
N ARG A 1 -18.08 -18.41 12.53
CA ARG A 1 -17.23 -17.36 13.15
C ARG A 1 -16.27 -16.88 12.09
N ASP A 2 -16.32 -15.60 11.77
CA ASP A 2 -15.61 -15.05 10.61
C ASP A 2 -14.44 -14.15 11.03
N ILE A 3 -14.08 -14.21 12.32
CA ILE A 3 -12.94 -13.47 12.90
C ILE A 3 -11.80 -14.45 13.10
N PHE A 4 -10.65 -14.07 12.55
CA PHE A 4 -9.39 -14.82 12.66
C PHE A 4 -8.35 -13.95 13.35
N PHE A 5 -7.64 -14.56 14.28
CA PHE A 5 -6.46 -13.98 14.93
C PHE A 5 -5.23 -14.76 14.50
N SER A 6 -4.25 -14.07 13.94
CA SER A 6 -3.02 -14.67 13.38
C SER A 6 -1.82 -14.04 14.04
N PRO A 7 -1.30 -14.59 15.15
CA PRO A 7 -0.06 -14.14 15.77
C PRO A 7 1.16 -14.77 15.10
N THR A 8 2.25 -14.02 15.02
CA THR A 8 3.55 -14.46 14.51
C THR A 8 4.66 -13.80 15.31
N ILE A 9 5.76 -14.49 15.54
CA ILE A 9 7.01 -13.90 16.01
C ILE A 9 7.98 -13.96 14.85
N SER A 10 8.48 -12.81 14.45
CA SER A 10 9.48 -12.69 13.38
C SER A 10 10.80 -12.16 13.93
N THR A 11 11.89 -12.56 13.28
CA THR A 11 13.22 -12.04 13.54
C THR A 11 13.82 -11.54 12.24
N SER A 12 14.48 -10.40 12.27
CA SER A 12 15.19 -9.86 11.13
C SER A 12 16.55 -9.30 11.53
N TYR A 13 17.46 -9.34 10.58
CA TYR A 13 18.76 -8.69 10.70
C TYR A 13 18.91 -7.78 9.48
N GLU A 14 19.19 -6.50 9.71
CA GLU A 14 19.41 -5.50 8.69
C GLU A 14 20.78 -4.87 8.86
N ASP A 15 21.50 -4.69 7.75
CA ASP A 15 22.72 -3.90 7.66
C ASP A 15 22.43 -2.67 6.78
N ILE A 16 22.34 -1.51 7.41
CA ILE A 16 22.05 -0.24 6.72
C ILE A 16 23.35 0.49 6.45
N ASN A 17 23.65 0.62 5.17
CA ASN A 17 24.79 1.38 4.67
C ASN A 17 24.29 2.53 3.79
N THR A 18 24.95 3.69 3.89
CA THR A 18 24.62 4.85 3.09
C THR A 18 25.77 5.21 2.14
N THR A 19 25.44 5.97 1.11
CA THR A 19 26.45 6.50 0.19
C THR A 19 27.08 7.80 0.75
N ALA A 20 28.25 8.17 0.22
CA ALA A 20 28.90 9.44 0.59
C ALA A 20 27.99 10.67 0.40
N LYS A 21 27.02 10.59 -0.52
CA LYS A 21 26.06 11.65 -0.85
C LYS A 21 24.80 11.65 0.02
N ALA A 22 24.65 10.68 0.92
CA ALA A 22 23.49 10.63 1.81
C ALA A 22 23.48 11.81 2.79
N SER A 23 22.29 12.22 3.19
CA SER A 23 22.12 13.27 4.19
C SER A 23 22.71 12.86 5.54
N ALA A 24 23.03 13.85 6.39
CA ALA A 24 23.52 13.59 7.74
C ALA A 24 22.51 12.79 8.57
N ALA A 25 21.21 13.02 8.36
CA ALA A 25 20.15 12.31 9.04
C ALA A 25 20.09 10.83 8.64
N LYS A 26 20.28 10.49 7.34
CA LYS A 26 20.37 9.11 6.89
C LYS A 26 21.62 8.41 7.43
N LYS A 27 22.76 9.11 7.44
CA LYS A 27 24.01 8.56 7.98
C LYS A 27 23.92 8.20 9.46
N LYS A 28 23.07 8.87 10.25
CA LYS A 28 22.81 8.49 11.63
C LYS A 28 22.11 7.14 11.79
N GLN A 29 21.46 6.66 10.73
CA GLN A 29 20.78 5.35 10.72
C GLN A 29 21.64 4.23 10.11
N GLU A 30 22.94 4.48 9.82
CA GLU A 30 23.89 3.44 9.47
C GLU A 30 24.13 2.53 10.66
N GLY A 31 24.14 1.22 10.42
CA GLY A 31 24.41 0.24 11.44
C GLY A 31 23.77 -1.11 11.20
N ASN A 32 24.01 -1.99 12.13
CA ASN A 32 23.46 -3.34 12.11
C ASN A 32 22.32 -3.40 13.13
N TYR A 33 21.15 -3.88 12.68
CA TYR A 33 19.95 -3.95 13.50
C TYR A 33 19.46 -5.39 13.58
N PHE A 34 19.24 -5.86 14.78
CA PHE A 34 18.60 -7.14 15.04
C PHE A 34 17.25 -6.90 15.70
N ASP A 35 16.19 -7.29 15.01
CA ASP A 35 14.82 -7.10 15.49
C ASP A 35 14.17 -8.43 15.83
N VAL A 36 13.47 -8.47 16.94
CA VAL A 36 12.45 -9.48 17.28
C VAL A 36 11.12 -8.76 17.42
N VAL A 37 10.17 -9.13 16.60
CA VAL A 37 8.87 -8.44 16.48
C VAL A 37 7.74 -9.43 16.73
N PHE A 38 6.74 -9.01 17.49
CA PHE A 38 5.47 -9.69 17.59
C PHE A 38 4.50 -9.09 16.61
N ASP A 39 4.23 -9.83 15.55
CA ASP A 39 3.26 -9.45 14.52
C ASP A 39 1.94 -10.12 14.83
N TYR A 40 0.84 -9.40 14.74
CA TYR A 40 -0.47 -10.02 14.75
C TYR A 40 -1.44 -9.34 13.79
N ALA A 41 -2.37 -10.13 13.29
CA ALA A 41 -3.48 -9.64 12.49
C ALA A 41 -4.80 -10.13 13.06
N ILE A 42 -5.78 -9.22 13.11
CA ILE A 42 -7.18 -9.52 13.36
C ILE A 42 -7.92 -9.30 12.05
N SER A 43 -8.52 -10.33 11.51
CA SER A 43 -9.27 -10.26 10.25
C SER A 43 -10.72 -10.70 10.43
N LEU A 44 -11.61 -9.94 9.79
CA LEU A 44 -13.02 -10.26 9.65
C LEU A 44 -13.31 -10.39 8.15
N ASN A 45 -13.68 -11.59 7.71
CA ASN A 45 -13.98 -11.87 6.30
C ASN A 45 -15.46 -12.28 6.16
N LYS A 46 -16.21 -11.45 5.47
CA LYS A 46 -17.62 -11.62 5.11
C LYS A 46 -17.84 -11.53 3.60
N LEU A 47 -16.81 -11.82 2.83
CA LEU A 47 -16.92 -11.89 1.37
C LEU A 47 -17.68 -13.15 0.98
N ASN A 48 -18.51 -13.06 -0.07
CA ASN A 48 -19.22 -14.20 -0.64
C ASN A 48 -18.27 -15.24 -1.23
N GLN A 49 -17.08 -14.81 -1.70
CA GLN A 49 -16.00 -15.67 -2.20
C GLN A 49 -14.65 -14.96 -2.01
N ASN A 50 -13.57 -15.76 -1.89
CA ASN A 50 -12.23 -15.20 -1.67
C ASN A 50 -11.60 -14.62 -2.94
N PHE A 51 -12.05 -15.09 -4.07
CA PHE A 51 -11.54 -14.76 -5.38
C PHE A 51 -12.64 -14.06 -6.18
N ASN A 52 -12.34 -12.92 -6.85
CA ASN A 52 -13.31 -12.06 -7.52
C ASN A 52 -14.60 -11.85 -6.70
N PRO A 53 -14.52 -11.35 -5.48
CA PRO A 53 -15.70 -11.15 -4.66
C PRO A 53 -16.66 -10.15 -5.32
N THR A 54 -17.94 -10.51 -5.31
CA THR A 54 -19.00 -9.66 -5.86
C THR A 54 -19.86 -9.02 -4.78
N ASP A 55 -19.80 -9.54 -3.55
CA ASP A 55 -20.55 -9.01 -2.40
C ASP A 55 -19.82 -9.25 -1.08
N GLY A 56 -20.19 -8.46 -0.08
CA GLY A 56 -19.65 -8.58 1.27
C GLY A 56 -18.53 -7.60 1.57
N TYR A 57 -17.81 -7.86 2.66
CA TYR A 57 -16.70 -7.00 3.07
C TYR A 57 -15.61 -7.81 3.78
N LYS A 58 -14.40 -7.23 3.80
CA LYS A 58 -13.24 -7.73 4.53
C LYS A 58 -12.59 -6.59 5.30
N PHE A 59 -12.26 -6.85 6.56
CA PHE A 59 -11.51 -5.94 7.42
C PHE A 59 -10.27 -6.66 7.94
N ILE A 60 -9.13 -6.01 7.92
CA ILE A 60 -7.89 -6.51 8.50
C ILE A 60 -7.25 -5.37 9.28
N PHE A 61 -7.00 -5.57 10.55
CA PHE A 61 -6.08 -4.79 11.36
C PHE A 61 -4.83 -5.61 11.59
N SER A 62 -3.65 -5.05 11.36
CA SER A 62 -2.37 -5.67 11.71
C SER A 62 -1.48 -4.70 12.46
N GLN A 63 -0.72 -5.25 13.40
CA GLN A 63 0.25 -4.50 14.17
C GLN A 63 1.57 -5.29 14.25
N GLU A 64 2.66 -4.58 14.05
CA GLU A 64 4.02 -5.04 14.29
C GLU A 64 4.51 -4.37 15.58
N ALA A 65 4.58 -5.13 16.66
CA ALA A 65 4.98 -4.66 17.99
C ALA A 65 6.42 -5.10 18.29
N PRO A 66 7.35 -4.18 18.54
CA PRO A 66 8.72 -4.55 18.84
C PRO A 66 8.82 -5.26 20.20
N LEU A 67 9.48 -6.43 20.24
CA LEU A 67 9.81 -7.15 21.46
C LEU A 67 11.25 -6.89 21.89
N TYR A 68 12.17 -6.91 20.93
CA TYR A 68 13.58 -6.62 21.11
C TYR A 68 14.09 -5.94 19.85
N THR A 69 14.61 -4.74 19.96
CA THR A 69 15.14 -3.92 18.87
C THR A 69 15.93 -2.75 19.44
N GLU A 70 16.77 -2.13 18.66
CA GLU A 70 17.47 -0.89 19.04
C GLU A 70 16.56 0.34 18.86
N ASP A 71 15.65 0.29 17.87
CA ASP A 71 14.64 1.33 17.61
C ASP A 71 13.22 0.77 17.81
N PHE A 72 12.60 1.07 18.93
CA PHE A 72 11.25 0.59 19.25
C PHE A 72 10.20 1.25 18.37
N THR A 73 10.03 0.76 17.14
CA THR A 73 9.03 1.28 16.18
C THR A 73 7.79 0.39 16.15
N LEU A 74 6.63 0.98 16.44
CA LEU A 74 5.31 0.36 16.34
C LEU A 74 4.69 0.68 15.00
N ILE A 75 4.31 -0.37 14.24
CA ILE A 75 3.65 -0.20 12.95
C ILE A 75 2.23 -0.73 13.03
N ASN A 76 1.27 0.10 12.64
CA ASN A 76 -0.14 -0.28 12.55
C ASN A 76 -0.62 -0.17 11.10
N LYS A 77 -1.45 -1.13 10.67
CA LYS A 77 -2.05 -1.11 9.33
C LYS A 77 -3.52 -1.52 9.42
N VAL A 78 -4.38 -0.81 8.72
CA VAL A 78 -5.79 -1.15 8.54
C VAL A 78 -6.06 -1.31 7.05
N ASN A 79 -6.70 -2.40 6.68
CA ASN A 79 -7.25 -2.62 5.35
C ASN A 79 -8.73 -2.93 5.47
N TYR A 80 -9.53 -2.24 4.69
CA TYR A 80 -10.96 -2.50 4.55
C TYR A 80 -11.31 -2.60 3.07
N SER A 81 -12.16 -3.56 2.71
CA SER A 81 -12.71 -3.68 1.36
C SER A 81 -14.18 -4.07 1.45
N LYS A 82 -15.01 -3.46 0.62
CA LYS A 82 -16.43 -3.77 0.47
C LYS A 82 -16.75 -3.92 -1.00
N TYR A 83 -17.59 -4.91 -1.30
CA TYR A 83 -18.09 -5.20 -2.64
C TYR A 83 -19.61 -5.23 -2.62
N PHE A 84 -20.23 -4.85 -3.71
CA PHE A 84 -21.65 -5.06 -3.95
C PHE A 84 -21.94 -5.15 -5.44
N GLN A 85 -22.80 -6.10 -5.82
CA GLN A 85 -23.21 -6.33 -7.19
C GLN A 85 -24.61 -5.77 -7.41
N THR A 86 -24.81 -5.12 -8.57
CA THR A 86 -26.12 -4.65 -9.02
C THR A 86 -26.83 -5.74 -9.81
N GLU A 87 -28.13 -5.52 -10.08
CA GLU A 87 -28.96 -6.41 -10.93
C GLU A 87 -28.37 -6.60 -12.34
N ASN A 88 -27.63 -5.60 -12.84
CA ASN A 88 -26.98 -5.63 -14.15
C ASN A 88 -25.58 -6.30 -14.11
N ASN A 89 -25.26 -7.04 -13.07
CA ASN A 89 -23.97 -7.68 -12.85
C ASN A 89 -22.75 -6.73 -12.74
N THR A 90 -22.96 -5.42 -12.63
CA THR A 90 -21.89 -4.49 -12.31
C THR A 90 -21.47 -4.67 -10.86
N VAL A 91 -20.20 -4.92 -10.61
CA VAL A 91 -19.64 -4.99 -9.27
C VAL A 91 -18.95 -3.67 -8.95
N PHE A 92 -19.39 -3.04 -7.87
CA PHE A 92 -18.70 -1.89 -7.28
C PHE A 92 -17.83 -2.35 -6.12
N SER A 93 -16.64 -1.83 -6.05
CA SER A 93 -15.78 -2.03 -4.88
C SER A 93 -15.30 -0.71 -4.30
N PHE A 94 -15.20 -0.69 -3.00
CA PHE A 94 -14.56 0.35 -2.22
C PHE A 94 -13.48 -0.27 -1.36
N SER A 95 -12.28 0.29 -1.35
CA SER A 95 -11.28 -0.10 -0.38
C SER A 95 -10.62 1.11 0.30
N PHE A 96 -10.28 0.91 1.55
CA PHE A 96 -9.58 1.86 2.40
C PHE A 96 -8.34 1.21 2.99
N PHE A 97 -7.25 1.93 2.97
CA PHE A 97 -5.98 1.56 3.59
C PHE A 97 -5.50 2.72 4.44
N THR A 98 -4.99 2.43 5.63
CA THR A 98 -4.21 3.37 6.41
C THR A 98 -3.12 2.65 7.17
N ALA A 99 -1.99 3.31 7.36
CA ALA A 99 -0.87 2.79 8.12
C ALA A 99 -0.17 3.91 8.88
N SER A 100 0.41 3.55 10.01
CA SER A 100 1.27 4.42 10.81
C SER A 100 2.53 3.67 11.26
N SER A 101 3.64 4.38 11.33
CA SER A 101 4.92 3.91 11.85
C SER A 101 5.42 4.97 12.83
N ASN A 102 5.43 4.63 14.12
CA ASN A 102 5.79 5.57 15.17
C ASN A 102 6.86 4.96 16.06
N SER A 103 7.94 5.69 16.29
CA SER A 103 8.91 5.32 17.32
C SER A 103 8.29 5.45 18.70
N LEU A 104 8.52 4.46 19.56
CA LEU A 104 8.14 4.46 20.98
C LEU A 104 9.31 4.93 21.87
N SER A 105 10.48 5.14 21.29
CA SER A 105 11.64 5.76 21.90
C SER A 105 11.72 7.24 21.47
N ASN A 106 12.74 7.94 21.99
CA ASN A 106 13.01 9.31 21.54
C ASN A 106 13.77 9.38 20.21
N ASP A 107 14.00 8.24 19.58
CA ASP A 107 14.65 8.13 18.28
C ASP A 107 13.65 8.20 17.13
N ASP A 108 14.14 8.52 15.95
CA ASP A 108 13.33 8.57 14.74
C ASP A 108 13.00 7.14 14.27
N ALA A 109 11.84 6.95 13.62
CA ALA A 109 11.53 5.69 12.97
C ALA A 109 12.56 5.40 11.87
N ARG A 110 13.17 4.20 11.90
CA ARG A 110 14.16 3.75 10.93
C ARG A 110 13.59 3.80 9.51
N ILE A 111 14.42 4.19 8.54
CA ILE A 111 13.98 4.39 7.16
C ILE A 111 13.33 3.13 6.56
N THR A 112 13.79 1.94 6.94
CA THR A 112 13.22 0.67 6.50
C THR A 112 11.87 0.34 7.14
N LYS A 113 11.52 1.01 8.22
CA LYS A 113 10.23 0.87 8.92
C LYS A 113 9.20 1.91 8.51
N ARG A 114 9.53 2.82 7.60
CA ARG A 114 8.60 3.86 7.14
C ARG A 114 7.52 3.30 6.22
N ILE A 115 6.41 4.02 6.16
CA ILE A 115 5.26 3.65 5.34
C ILE A 115 5.48 4.11 3.91
N PHE A 116 5.17 3.22 2.97
CA PHE A 116 5.00 3.49 1.55
C PHE A 116 3.59 3.07 1.14
N ILE A 117 3.01 3.80 0.19
CA ILE A 117 1.71 3.40 -0.36
C ILE A 117 1.91 2.16 -1.25
N PRO A 118 1.19 1.06 -0.98
CA PRO A 118 1.26 -0.12 -1.82
C PRO A 118 0.88 0.21 -3.27
N SER A 119 1.60 -0.34 -4.23
CA SER A 119 1.44 -0.02 -5.66
C SER A 119 0.02 -0.21 -6.19
N LYS A 120 -0.73 -1.16 -5.63
CA LYS A 120 -2.13 -1.43 -5.97
C LYS A 120 -3.12 -0.40 -5.42
N LYS A 121 -2.68 0.41 -4.45
CA LYS A 121 -3.51 1.41 -3.79
C LYS A 121 -3.45 2.79 -4.46
N LEU A 122 -2.53 2.96 -5.41
CA LEU A 122 -2.43 4.19 -6.20
C LEU A 122 -1.83 3.85 -7.57
N ARG A 123 -2.70 3.57 -8.53
CA ARG A 123 -2.32 3.42 -9.95
C ARG A 123 -2.02 4.79 -10.55
N GLY A 124 -1.24 4.86 -11.63
CA GLY A 124 -0.86 6.13 -12.25
C GLY A 124 0.40 6.78 -11.67
N PHE A 125 1.02 6.17 -10.67
CA PHE A 125 2.26 6.63 -10.04
C PHE A 125 3.26 5.48 -9.91
N GLU A 126 4.54 5.76 -10.16
CA GLU A 126 5.59 4.75 -9.96
C GLU A 126 5.61 4.27 -8.49
N PRO A 127 5.71 2.96 -8.23
CA PRO A 127 5.77 2.41 -6.87
C PRO A 127 6.88 3.04 -6.03
N GLY A 128 6.52 3.52 -4.83
CA GLY A 128 7.47 4.15 -3.91
C GLY A 128 8.06 5.48 -4.36
N LYS A 129 7.48 6.12 -5.40
CA LYS A 129 7.98 7.38 -5.96
C LYS A 129 7.03 8.55 -5.76
N ILE A 130 6.35 8.55 -4.62
CA ILE A 130 5.52 9.66 -4.12
C ILE A 130 5.89 9.98 -2.67
N GLY A 131 5.55 11.18 -2.22
CA GLY A 131 5.68 11.59 -0.83
C GLY A 131 7.01 12.28 -0.49
N PRO A 132 7.38 12.28 0.80
CA PRO A 132 8.58 12.94 1.28
C PRO A 132 9.86 12.44 0.61
N LYS A 133 10.77 13.38 0.39
CA LYS A 133 12.10 13.11 -0.20
C LYS A 133 13.19 13.69 0.68
N ASP A 134 14.29 12.93 0.77
CA ASP A 134 15.55 13.42 1.31
C ASP A 134 16.56 13.46 0.15
N GLY A 135 16.86 14.67 -0.32
CA GLY A 135 17.61 14.87 -1.55
C GLY A 135 16.87 14.30 -2.79
N SER A 136 17.47 13.35 -3.46
CA SER A 136 16.88 12.70 -4.64
C SER A 136 16.04 11.46 -4.31
N GLU A 137 16.07 10.95 -3.07
CA GLU A 137 15.48 9.68 -2.68
C GLU A 137 14.13 9.85 -1.99
N TYR A 138 13.16 9.00 -2.35
CA TYR A 138 11.89 8.90 -1.64
C TYR A 138 12.09 8.06 -0.38
N ILE A 139 11.61 8.57 0.73
CA ILE A 139 11.89 8.00 2.05
C ILE A 139 10.64 7.46 2.75
N GLY A 140 9.48 7.51 2.07
CA GLY A 140 8.23 7.17 2.73
C GLY A 140 7.80 8.22 3.75
N GLY A 141 6.87 7.87 4.61
CA GLY A 141 6.39 8.72 5.70
C GLY A 141 6.06 7.91 6.94
N ASN A 142 5.77 8.58 8.03
CA ASN A 142 5.29 7.93 9.25
C ASN A 142 3.81 7.53 9.12
N TYR A 143 3.08 8.19 8.21
CA TYR A 143 1.66 7.97 7.98
C TYR A 143 1.37 7.80 6.50
N GLY A 144 0.46 6.89 6.19
CA GLY A 144 -0.03 6.69 4.83
C GLY A 144 -1.51 6.33 4.83
N SER A 145 -2.25 6.82 3.84
CA SER A 145 -3.64 6.43 3.62
C SER A 145 -3.98 6.36 2.14
N ALA A 146 -4.91 5.49 1.77
CA ALA A 146 -5.43 5.38 0.42
C ALA A 146 -6.89 4.97 0.41
N ILE A 147 -7.61 5.42 -0.61
CA ILE A 147 -8.96 4.98 -0.95
C ILE A 147 -8.99 4.58 -2.43
N ASN A 148 -9.74 3.54 -2.72
CA ASN A 148 -9.93 3.07 -4.09
C ASN A 148 -11.42 2.80 -4.33
N PHE A 149 -11.92 3.25 -5.46
CA PHE A 149 -13.22 2.91 -6.00
C PHE A 149 -13.03 2.20 -7.33
N THR A 150 -13.77 1.12 -7.54
CA THR A 150 -13.75 0.39 -8.80
C THR A 150 -15.17 0.04 -9.20
N SER A 151 -15.47 0.10 -10.49
CA SER A 151 -16.72 -0.35 -11.09
C SER A 151 -16.40 -1.25 -12.26
N THR A 152 -16.83 -2.52 -12.21
CA THR A 152 -16.70 -3.41 -13.36
C THR A 152 -17.64 -2.96 -14.48
N LEU A 153 -17.27 -3.28 -15.71
CA LEU A 153 -18.04 -3.03 -16.93
C LEU A 153 -18.48 -4.38 -17.52
N PRO A 154 -19.55 -4.99 -16.98
CA PRO A 154 -20.02 -6.29 -17.45
C PRO A 154 -20.51 -6.18 -18.90
N GLY A 155 -20.34 -7.25 -19.66
CA GLY A 155 -20.79 -7.33 -21.05
C GLY A 155 -19.79 -6.81 -22.08
N LEU A 156 -18.66 -6.23 -21.68
CA LEU A 156 -17.53 -6.00 -22.57
C LEU A 156 -16.73 -7.31 -22.68
N PHE A 157 -16.44 -7.74 -23.91
CA PHE A 157 -15.66 -8.96 -24.20
C PHE A 157 -16.21 -10.25 -23.55
N THR A 158 -17.52 -10.47 -23.67
CA THR A 158 -18.20 -11.68 -23.15
C THR A 158 -17.69 -12.99 -23.75
N GLU A 159 -16.94 -12.92 -24.84
CA GLU A 159 -16.33 -14.08 -25.51
C GLU A 159 -15.05 -14.56 -24.81
N ILE A 160 -14.46 -13.73 -23.96
CA ILE A 160 -13.24 -14.08 -23.22
C ILE A 160 -13.63 -14.41 -21.78
N GLN A 161 -13.50 -15.68 -21.45
CA GLN A 161 -13.80 -16.15 -20.10
C GLN A 161 -12.80 -15.56 -19.09
N ASP A 162 -13.29 -15.23 -17.89
CA ASP A 162 -12.51 -14.76 -16.76
C ASP A 162 -11.73 -13.44 -17.03
N LEU A 163 -12.23 -12.61 -17.94
CA LEU A 163 -11.73 -11.27 -18.23
C LEU A 163 -12.67 -10.23 -17.66
N ASP A 164 -12.17 -9.45 -16.70
CA ASP A 164 -12.87 -8.32 -16.10
C ASP A 164 -12.26 -6.99 -16.57
N ILE A 165 -13.12 -6.06 -17.00
CA ILE A 165 -12.74 -4.68 -17.27
C ILE A 165 -13.42 -3.79 -16.25
N SER A 166 -12.68 -2.85 -15.73
CA SER A 166 -13.18 -1.93 -14.72
C SER A 166 -12.70 -0.49 -14.92
N LEU A 167 -13.53 0.45 -14.52
CA LEU A 167 -13.13 1.83 -14.27
C LEU A 167 -12.71 1.97 -12.81
N PHE A 168 -11.75 2.83 -12.56
CA PHE A 168 -11.30 3.07 -11.21
C PHE A 168 -11.02 4.55 -10.90
N TYR A 169 -11.07 4.87 -9.63
CA TYR A 169 -10.56 6.09 -9.04
C TYR A 169 -9.76 5.73 -7.79
N ASP A 170 -8.51 6.17 -7.75
CA ASP A 170 -7.61 5.98 -6.63
C ASP A 170 -7.21 7.33 -6.06
N ALA A 171 -7.15 7.43 -4.73
CA ALA A 171 -6.56 8.57 -4.07
C ALA A 171 -5.72 8.09 -2.88
N ALA A 172 -4.56 8.71 -2.69
CA ALA A 172 -3.66 8.36 -1.60
C ALA A 172 -2.88 9.57 -1.09
N ASN A 173 -2.39 9.43 0.12
CA ASN A 173 -1.50 10.38 0.74
C ASN A 173 -0.45 9.66 1.59
N ILE A 174 0.73 10.28 1.71
CA ILE A 174 1.82 9.84 2.55
C ILE A 174 2.51 11.07 3.13
N TRP A 175 2.73 11.10 4.45
CA TRP A 175 3.21 12.28 5.15
C TRP A 175 3.86 11.93 6.48
N GLY A 176 4.43 12.95 7.12
CA GLY A 176 5.09 12.85 8.42
C GLY A 176 6.49 12.27 8.29
N VAL A 177 7.48 13.06 8.67
CA VAL A 177 8.89 12.64 8.78
C VAL A 177 9.43 13.24 10.08
N ASP A 178 9.91 12.38 10.95
CA ASP A 178 10.31 12.74 12.30
C ASP A 178 11.80 13.12 12.43
N TYR A 179 12.66 12.71 11.49
CA TYR A 179 14.11 12.89 11.64
C TYR A 179 14.68 14.21 11.12
N SER A 180 13.93 14.98 10.35
CA SER A 180 14.41 16.27 9.84
C SER A 180 13.26 17.21 9.49
N SER A 181 13.23 18.38 10.13
CA SER A 181 12.27 19.45 9.84
C SER A 181 12.52 20.17 8.50
N SER A 182 13.62 19.87 7.80
CA SER A 182 13.91 20.44 6.48
C SER A 182 13.24 19.70 5.33
N ILE A 183 12.62 18.54 5.61
CA ILE A 183 11.93 17.74 4.60
C ILE A 183 10.49 18.24 4.45
N ASP A 184 10.06 18.44 3.19
CA ASP A 184 8.64 18.73 2.91
C ASP A 184 7.84 17.40 3.05
N ASP A 185 7.28 17.22 4.22
CA ASP A 185 6.49 16.07 4.63
C ASP A 185 5.00 16.38 4.76
N ASN A 186 4.57 17.53 4.24
CA ASN A 186 3.19 17.96 4.31
C ASN A 186 2.23 16.95 3.64
N SER A 187 1.05 16.87 4.24
CA SER A 187 -0.05 16.08 3.71
C SER A 187 -0.52 16.62 2.34
N LYS A 188 -0.32 15.84 1.27
CA LYS A 188 -0.72 16.19 -0.10
C LYS A 188 -1.40 15.00 -0.74
N ILE A 189 -2.65 15.17 -1.15
CA ILE A 189 -3.42 14.11 -1.79
C ILE A 189 -2.99 13.96 -3.24
N ARG A 190 -2.71 12.72 -3.65
CA ARG A 190 -2.51 12.29 -5.03
C ARG A 190 -3.73 11.50 -5.47
N SER A 191 -4.15 11.69 -6.68
CA SER A 191 -5.27 10.90 -7.22
C SER A 191 -5.09 10.59 -8.70
N SER A 192 -5.72 9.52 -9.12
CA SER A 192 -5.75 9.05 -10.50
C SER A 192 -7.05 8.37 -10.83
N THR A 193 -7.35 8.28 -12.11
CA THR A 193 -8.45 7.49 -12.66
C THR A 193 -7.97 6.73 -13.87
N GLY A 194 -8.72 5.73 -14.29
CA GLY A 194 -8.36 4.97 -15.48
C GLY A 194 -9.21 3.73 -15.68
N ILE A 195 -8.67 2.85 -16.52
CA ILE A 195 -9.27 1.56 -16.87
C ILE A 195 -8.29 0.47 -16.43
N ALA A 196 -8.81 -0.59 -15.83
CA ALA A 196 -8.06 -1.79 -15.52
C ALA A 196 -8.69 -2.99 -16.21
N LEU A 197 -7.84 -3.92 -16.61
CA LEU A 197 -8.17 -5.20 -17.21
C LEU A 197 -7.51 -6.26 -16.34
N ASP A 198 -8.33 -7.11 -15.73
CA ASP A 198 -7.91 -8.24 -14.91
C ASP A 198 -8.34 -9.53 -15.58
N TRP A 199 -7.39 -10.37 -15.93
CA TRP A 199 -7.63 -11.60 -16.68
C TRP A 199 -7.01 -12.81 -15.98
N PHE A 200 -7.85 -13.80 -15.70
CA PHE A 200 -7.41 -15.07 -15.13
C PHE A 200 -7.07 -16.06 -16.22
N THR A 201 -5.79 -16.23 -16.45
CA THR A 201 -5.28 -17.18 -17.44
C THR A 201 -4.81 -18.47 -16.79
N PRO A 202 -4.67 -19.57 -17.55
CA PRO A 202 -4.12 -20.80 -17.03
C PRO A 202 -2.69 -20.70 -16.45
N ILE A 203 -1.95 -19.68 -16.84
CA ILE A 203 -0.60 -19.41 -16.32
C ILE A 203 -0.60 -18.47 -15.10
N GLY A 204 -1.77 -18.01 -14.67
CA GLY A 204 -1.97 -17.12 -13.54
C GLY A 204 -2.69 -15.82 -13.91
N PRO A 205 -3.00 -15.01 -12.89
CA PRO A 205 -3.69 -13.75 -13.10
C PRO A 205 -2.77 -12.71 -13.76
N LEU A 206 -3.31 -12.02 -14.74
CA LEU A 206 -2.71 -10.89 -15.43
C LEU A 206 -3.51 -9.62 -15.13
N SER A 207 -2.85 -8.53 -14.85
CA SER A 207 -3.49 -7.23 -14.68
C SER A 207 -2.79 -6.19 -15.52
N LEU A 208 -3.56 -5.45 -16.30
CA LEU A 208 -3.10 -4.30 -17.09
C LEU A 208 -3.94 -3.09 -16.70
N SER A 209 -3.32 -1.98 -16.39
CA SER A 209 -4.03 -0.73 -16.14
C SER A 209 -3.47 0.42 -16.97
N TYR A 210 -4.38 1.25 -17.45
CA TYR A 210 -4.08 2.55 -18.03
C TYR A 210 -4.64 3.63 -17.10
N SER A 211 -3.79 4.53 -16.65
CA SER A 211 -4.07 5.49 -15.57
C SER A 211 -3.72 6.91 -15.98
N ILE A 212 -4.54 7.85 -15.55
CA ILE A 212 -4.32 9.28 -15.73
C ILE A 212 -4.27 9.92 -14.34
N PRO A 213 -3.12 10.47 -13.91
CA PRO A 213 -3.03 11.23 -12.68
C PRO A 213 -3.88 12.50 -12.76
N ILE A 214 -4.71 12.74 -11.72
CA ILE A 214 -5.57 13.94 -11.60
C ILE A 214 -4.88 14.97 -10.71
N THR A 215 -4.45 14.54 -9.51
CA THR A 215 -3.69 15.40 -8.59
C THR A 215 -2.34 14.76 -8.28
N LYS A 216 -1.29 15.56 -8.34
CA LYS A 216 0.08 15.12 -8.04
C LYS A 216 0.92 16.28 -7.50
N ASN A 217 2.01 15.96 -6.82
CA ASN A 217 3.05 16.92 -6.51
C ASN A 217 4.09 16.98 -7.66
N SER A 218 4.79 18.09 -7.79
CA SER A 218 5.86 18.27 -8.81
C SER A 218 7.01 17.27 -8.66
N THR A 219 7.20 16.75 -7.45
CA THR A 219 8.25 15.76 -7.13
C THR A 219 7.83 14.33 -7.37
N ASP A 220 6.54 14.05 -7.56
CA ASP A 220 6.03 12.69 -7.76
C ASP A 220 6.39 12.18 -9.15
N LYS A 221 6.67 10.88 -9.26
CA LYS A 221 6.84 10.20 -10.55
C LYS A 221 5.57 9.46 -10.93
N THR A 222 5.15 9.64 -12.18
CA THR A 222 3.92 9.07 -12.72
C THR A 222 4.21 7.99 -13.75
N GLU A 223 3.33 6.99 -13.82
CA GLU A 223 3.38 5.86 -14.74
C GLU A 223 1.97 5.62 -15.29
N ASN A 224 1.76 5.82 -16.59
CA ASN A 224 0.42 5.71 -17.18
C ASN A 224 -0.02 4.27 -17.44
N VAL A 225 0.92 3.36 -17.72
CA VAL A 225 0.63 1.95 -18.00
C VAL A 225 1.33 1.08 -17.00
N ARG A 226 0.60 0.17 -16.37
CA ARG A 226 1.17 -0.84 -15.47
C ARG A 226 0.68 -2.22 -15.84
N PHE A 227 1.62 -3.14 -15.94
CA PHE A 227 1.36 -4.55 -16.16
C PHE A 227 1.90 -5.39 -15.00
N ASN A 228 1.07 -6.30 -14.49
CA ASN A 228 1.45 -7.22 -13.43
C ASN A 228 1.09 -8.65 -13.84
N ILE A 229 1.96 -9.60 -13.45
CA ILE A 229 1.74 -11.03 -13.58
C ILE A 229 1.85 -11.64 -12.20
N GLY A 230 0.90 -12.49 -11.81
CA GLY A 230 0.99 -13.26 -10.56
C GLY A 230 -0.11 -12.97 -9.55
N THR A 231 -0.07 -13.69 -8.42
CA THR A 231 -1.11 -13.76 -7.39
C THR A 231 -1.21 -12.54 -6.47
N THR A 232 -0.58 -11.47 -6.79
CA THR A 232 -0.60 -10.26 -5.95
C THR A 232 -1.80 -9.38 -6.22
N PHE A 233 -3.00 -9.92 -6.21
CA PHE A 233 -4.28 -9.18 -6.23
C PHE A 233 -4.75 -8.86 -4.82
#